data_73d2b079ada4824cf13c989f93f7b1e4
#
_entry.id   73d2b079ada4824cf13c989f93f7b1e4
#
_cell.length_a   1.000
_cell.length_b   1.000
_cell.length_c   1.000
_cell.angle_alpha   90.00
_cell.angle_beta   90.00
_cell.angle_gamma   90.00
#
_symmetry.space_group_name_H-M   'P 1'
#
loop_
_entity.id
_entity.type
_entity.pdbx_description
1 polymer ?
#
loop_
_entity_poly.entity_id
_entity_poly.type
_entity_poly.pdbx_seq_one_letter_code
_entity_poly.pdbx_strand_id
1 'polypeptide(L)'
;MKRILPCLALIALLSGLSPRAEFLYAAGAKQQAAVAQKASGADAADFVGSDVCATCHAEIAKKFGDNPHMKLALKHNGTGATCESCHGPGRAHVEGGGDVTKIKQLGKLSQKDVDATCLGCHAGTHPNFLRSPHAKAGVGCTSCHSIHAGDTEAQLLKASQPQLCFQCHTDVKPAFDMPFHHKVNEGLVKCSDCHDVHGTFGNNNIKSTADQNAICTKCHMENRGPFVFEHPAVKAEGCLGCHTPHGSQNARLLNVPNINQLCNQCHSPVAASTVHSMNAGSADRPTCISCHTMIHGSNINPAFIR
;
A
#
# COMPACT_ATOMS: atom_id res chain seq x y z
N MET A 1 -14.94 27.48 66.21
CA MET A 1 -15.06 28.59 65.27
C MET A 1 -13.80 28.66 64.42
N LYS A 2 -13.76 28.12 63.23
CA LYS A 2 -12.78 28.40 62.18
C LYS A 2 -13.47 28.26 60.85
N ARG A 3 -13.57 29.36 60.12
CA ARG A 3 -14.23 29.46 58.80
C ARG A 3 -13.31 28.93 57.74
N ILE A 4 -13.83 28.03 56.88
CA ILE A 4 -13.17 27.53 55.67
C ILE A 4 -13.83 28.22 54.48
N LEU A 5 -13.05 29.06 53.76
CA LEU A 5 -13.43 29.62 52.48
C LEU A 5 -13.21 28.56 51.39
N PRO A 6 -14.12 28.41 50.43
CA PRO A 6 -13.84 27.65 49.23
C PRO A 6 -13.18 28.51 48.16
N CYS A 7 -11.99 28.08 47.68
CA CYS A 7 -11.36 28.60 46.47
C CYS A 7 -12.13 28.06 45.23
N LEU A 8 -12.82 28.96 44.58
CA LEU A 8 -13.31 28.75 43.21
C LEU A 8 -12.18 28.97 42.23
N ALA A 9 -11.62 27.90 41.70
CA ALA A 9 -10.69 27.96 40.58
C ALA A 9 -11.48 28.06 39.26
N LEU A 10 -11.37 29.20 38.62
CA LEU A 10 -11.89 29.50 37.30
C LEU A 10 -11.00 28.77 36.24
N ILE A 11 -11.51 27.67 35.67
CA ILE A 11 -10.89 27.03 34.52
C ILE A 11 -11.40 27.73 33.25
N ALA A 12 -10.61 28.64 32.71
CA ALA A 12 -10.86 29.20 31.39
C ALA A 12 -10.50 28.16 30.32
N LEU A 13 -11.50 27.61 29.66
CA LEU A 13 -11.37 26.80 28.45
C LEU A 13 -10.92 27.73 27.30
N LEU A 14 -9.65 27.70 26.97
CA LEU A 14 -9.12 28.21 25.71
C LEU A 14 -9.38 27.19 24.59
N SER A 15 -10.54 27.28 23.98
CA SER A 15 -10.82 26.65 22.69
C SER A 15 -10.17 27.48 21.58
N GLY A 16 -8.85 27.31 21.43
CA GLY A 16 -8.11 27.85 20.30
C GLY A 16 -8.22 26.92 19.12
N LEU A 17 -9.31 26.99 18.36
CA LEU A 17 -9.33 26.49 16.98
C LEU A 17 -8.40 27.39 16.18
N SER A 18 -7.25 26.85 15.78
CA SER A 18 -6.34 27.56 14.90
C SER A 18 -6.77 27.39 13.44
N PRO A 19 -7.15 28.47 12.75
CA PRO A 19 -7.59 28.43 11.35
C PRO A 19 -6.42 28.29 10.35
N ARG A 20 -5.22 27.94 10.86
CA ARG A 20 -4.01 27.88 10.03
C ARG A 20 -3.84 26.62 9.18
N ALA A 21 -4.47 25.50 9.56
CA ALA A 21 -4.30 24.24 8.82
C ALA A 21 -5.04 24.23 7.48
N GLU A 22 -6.24 24.80 7.41
CA GLU A 22 -7.01 24.84 6.16
C GLU A 22 -6.44 25.82 5.14
N PHE A 23 -5.84 26.94 5.59
CA PHE A 23 -5.21 27.93 4.69
C PHE A 23 -3.93 27.39 4.03
N LEU A 24 -3.20 26.49 4.69
CA LEU A 24 -2.00 25.88 4.11
C LEU A 24 -2.33 24.84 3.05
N TYR A 25 -3.43 24.12 3.20
CA TYR A 25 -3.87 23.13 2.21
C TYR A 25 -4.41 23.79 0.93
N ALA A 26 -5.18 24.87 1.06
CA ALA A 26 -5.72 25.64 -0.08
C ALA A 26 -4.64 26.42 -0.83
N ALA A 27 -3.61 26.91 -0.13
CA ALA A 27 -2.47 27.56 -0.76
C ALA A 27 -1.60 26.60 -1.55
N GLY A 28 -1.41 25.36 -1.05
CA GLY A 28 -0.67 24.30 -1.74
C GLY A 28 -1.34 23.87 -3.07
N ALA A 29 -2.66 23.75 -3.09
CA ALA A 29 -3.41 23.37 -4.29
C ALA A 29 -3.36 24.44 -5.39
N LYS A 30 -3.48 25.71 -5.01
CA LYS A 30 -3.33 26.84 -5.96
C LYS A 30 -1.90 26.96 -6.51
N GLN A 31 -0.91 26.63 -5.69
CA GLN A 31 0.50 26.67 -6.10
C GLN A 31 0.86 25.50 -7.02
N GLN A 32 0.24 24.34 -6.85
CA GLN A 32 0.41 23.18 -7.72
C GLN A 32 -0.26 23.36 -9.11
N ALA A 33 -1.44 23.97 -9.17
CA ALA A 33 -2.08 24.32 -10.42
C ALA A 33 -1.28 25.40 -11.20
N ALA A 34 -0.75 26.40 -10.50
CA ALA A 34 0.14 27.41 -11.08
C ALA A 34 1.48 26.83 -11.55
N VAL A 35 1.99 25.79 -10.88
CA VAL A 35 3.22 25.07 -11.28
C VAL A 35 2.99 24.25 -12.55
N ALA A 36 1.84 23.62 -12.72
CA ALA A 36 1.49 22.89 -13.95
C ALA A 36 1.39 23.83 -15.16
N GLN A 37 0.82 25.01 -14.99
CA GLN A 37 0.78 26.05 -16.02
C GLN A 37 2.17 26.64 -16.31
N LYS A 38 2.98 26.84 -15.28
CA LYS A 38 4.33 27.43 -15.42
C LYS A 38 5.36 26.47 -16.02
N ALA A 39 5.16 25.16 -15.86
CA ALA A 39 6.04 24.15 -16.41
C ALA A 39 5.89 23.92 -17.93
N SER A 40 4.76 24.37 -18.54
CA SER A 40 4.51 24.18 -19.97
C SER A 40 4.97 25.36 -20.83
N GLY A 41 5.24 26.53 -20.27
CA GLY A 41 5.56 27.74 -21.05
C GLY A 41 4.45 28.20 -21.98
N ALA A 42 3.25 27.63 -21.86
CA ALA A 42 2.09 27.92 -22.70
C ALA A 42 1.24 29.04 -22.10
N ASP A 43 0.72 29.93 -22.96
CA ASP A 43 -0.19 30.97 -22.54
C ASP A 43 -1.54 30.38 -22.12
N ALA A 44 -2.24 31.06 -21.21
CA ALA A 44 -3.61 30.67 -20.84
C ALA A 44 -4.55 30.63 -22.08
N ALA A 45 -4.26 31.42 -23.10
CA ALA A 45 -4.97 31.42 -24.36
C ALA A 45 -4.84 30.11 -25.16
N ASP A 46 -3.79 29.29 -24.90
CA ASP A 46 -3.57 28.04 -25.61
C ASP A 46 -4.45 26.88 -25.11
N PHE A 47 -5.12 27.07 -23.97
CA PHE A 47 -6.03 26.09 -23.39
C PHE A 47 -7.48 26.37 -23.87
N VAL A 48 -8.18 25.32 -24.31
CA VAL A 48 -9.53 25.41 -24.87
C VAL A 48 -10.62 24.84 -23.95
N GLY A 49 -10.23 24.06 -22.95
CA GLY A 49 -11.14 23.42 -22.00
C GLY A 49 -11.67 22.05 -22.42
N SER A 50 -12.06 21.25 -21.45
CA SER A 50 -12.51 19.87 -21.66
C SER A 50 -13.79 19.77 -22.50
N ASP A 51 -14.67 20.77 -22.47
CA ASP A 51 -15.92 20.79 -23.23
C ASP A 51 -15.65 20.82 -24.74
N VAL A 52 -14.64 21.57 -25.18
CA VAL A 52 -14.20 21.59 -26.58
C VAL A 52 -13.68 20.21 -26.99
N CYS A 53 -12.91 19.54 -26.13
CA CYS A 53 -12.40 18.18 -26.40
C CYS A 53 -13.56 17.19 -26.58
N ALA A 54 -14.60 17.30 -25.75
CA ALA A 54 -15.76 16.42 -25.76
C ALA A 54 -16.57 16.49 -27.09
N THR A 55 -16.47 17.56 -27.87
CA THR A 55 -17.18 17.67 -29.16
C THR A 55 -16.71 16.62 -30.18
N CYS A 56 -15.42 16.24 -30.14
CA CYS A 56 -14.86 15.21 -31.02
C CYS A 56 -14.57 13.90 -30.26
N HIS A 57 -14.23 13.98 -28.97
CA HIS A 57 -13.86 12.84 -28.13
C HIS A 57 -14.97 12.44 -27.13
N ALA A 58 -16.25 12.42 -27.61
CA ALA A 58 -17.45 12.24 -26.77
C ALA A 58 -17.40 10.95 -25.91
N GLU A 59 -16.98 9.83 -26.46
CA GLU A 59 -16.94 8.54 -25.74
C GLU A 59 -15.90 8.55 -24.61
N ILE A 60 -14.74 9.16 -24.84
CA ILE A 60 -13.69 9.29 -23.81
C ILE A 60 -14.15 10.28 -22.74
N ALA A 61 -14.74 11.40 -23.12
CA ALA A 61 -15.25 12.41 -22.22
C ALA A 61 -16.35 11.85 -21.32
N LYS A 62 -17.28 11.06 -21.88
CA LYS A 62 -18.33 10.37 -21.12
C LYS A 62 -17.75 9.44 -20.06
N LYS A 63 -16.81 8.57 -20.42
CA LYS A 63 -16.15 7.66 -19.48
C LYS A 63 -15.34 8.41 -18.42
N PHE A 64 -14.68 9.48 -18.82
CA PHE A 64 -13.90 10.32 -17.92
C PHE A 64 -14.78 11.10 -16.94
N GLY A 65 -16.04 11.34 -17.25
CA GLY A 65 -17.02 11.99 -16.36
C GLY A 65 -17.16 11.31 -15.00
N ASP A 66 -17.06 9.98 -14.95
CA ASP A 66 -17.11 9.20 -13.72
C ASP A 66 -15.76 9.04 -13.03
N ASN A 67 -14.71 9.49 -13.67
CA ASN A 67 -13.33 9.35 -13.17
C ASN A 67 -13.09 10.25 -11.93
N PRO A 68 -12.34 9.76 -10.91
CA PRO A 68 -11.97 10.57 -9.75
C PRO A 68 -11.29 11.89 -10.09
N HIS A 69 -10.49 11.95 -11.16
CA HIS A 69 -9.84 13.18 -11.61
C HIS A 69 -10.87 14.24 -12.05
N MET A 70 -11.88 13.84 -12.82
CA MET A 70 -12.95 14.75 -13.24
C MET A 70 -13.83 15.18 -12.07
N LYS A 71 -14.19 14.25 -11.18
CA LYS A 71 -14.96 14.55 -9.96
C LYS A 71 -14.23 15.54 -9.05
N LEU A 72 -12.92 15.46 -8.99
CA LEU A 72 -12.10 16.43 -8.26
C LEU A 72 -12.17 17.82 -8.90
N ALA A 73 -12.08 17.88 -10.22
CA ALA A 73 -12.20 19.14 -10.97
C ALA A 73 -13.54 19.83 -10.71
N LEU A 74 -14.63 19.08 -10.72
CA LEU A 74 -15.97 19.62 -10.44
C LEU A 74 -16.11 20.14 -9.00
N LYS A 75 -15.52 19.45 -8.02
CA LYS A 75 -15.55 19.87 -6.60
C LYS A 75 -14.74 21.16 -6.35
N HIS A 76 -13.77 21.45 -7.16
CA HIS A 76 -12.86 22.59 -7.00
C HIS A 76 -13.10 23.70 -8.03
N ASN A 77 -14.33 23.89 -8.47
CA ASN A 77 -14.73 24.96 -9.42
C ASN A 77 -13.88 24.99 -10.70
N GLY A 78 -13.64 23.83 -11.30
CA GLY A 78 -12.84 23.70 -12.51
C GLY A 78 -11.31 23.69 -12.28
N THR A 79 -10.85 23.85 -11.04
CA THR A 79 -9.44 23.71 -10.68
C THR A 79 -9.11 22.25 -10.34
N GLY A 80 -8.99 21.40 -11.33
CA GLY A 80 -8.69 19.99 -11.17
C GLY A 80 -8.03 19.42 -12.41
N ALA A 81 -7.93 18.09 -12.49
CA ALA A 81 -7.37 17.45 -13.66
C ALA A 81 -8.36 17.53 -14.82
N THR A 82 -8.01 18.29 -15.85
CA THR A 82 -8.71 18.38 -17.14
C THR A 82 -7.98 17.52 -18.18
N CYS A 83 -8.55 17.39 -19.37
CA CYS A 83 -7.88 16.72 -20.50
C CYS A 83 -6.49 17.33 -20.74
N GLU A 84 -6.42 18.64 -20.73
CA GLU A 84 -5.20 19.40 -21.01
C GLU A 84 -4.17 19.35 -19.88
N SER A 85 -4.57 18.98 -18.67
CA SER A 85 -3.61 18.76 -17.57
C SER A 85 -2.62 17.61 -17.86
N CYS A 86 -3.06 16.66 -18.69
CA CYS A 86 -2.24 15.51 -19.11
C CYS A 86 -1.76 15.65 -20.54
N HIS A 87 -2.66 16.13 -21.44
CA HIS A 87 -2.39 16.20 -22.87
C HIS A 87 -1.75 17.51 -23.34
N GLY A 88 -1.62 18.50 -22.44
CA GLY A 88 -1.12 19.83 -22.77
C GLY A 88 -2.17 20.70 -23.48
N PRO A 89 -1.80 21.94 -23.85
CA PRO A 89 -2.72 22.91 -24.44
C PRO A 89 -3.28 22.41 -25.79
N GLY A 90 -4.60 22.48 -25.94
CA GLY A 90 -5.32 21.86 -27.03
C GLY A 90 -5.60 22.77 -28.25
N ARG A 91 -5.40 24.10 -28.13
CA ARG A 91 -5.78 25.04 -29.17
C ARG A 91 -5.20 24.70 -30.56
N ALA A 92 -3.89 24.49 -30.64
CA ALA A 92 -3.26 24.21 -31.91
C ALA A 92 -3.74 22.88 -32.54
N HIS A 93 -4.11 21.90 -31.72
CA HIS A 93 -4.71 20.63 -32.14
C HIS A 93 -6.12 20.87 -32.74
N VAL A 94 -6.95 21.64 -32.05
CA VAL A 94 -8.33 21.95 -32.47
C VAL A 94 -8.32 22.79 -33.74
N GLU A 95 -7.58 23.89 -33.79
CA GLU A 95 -7.48 24.78 -34.96
C GLU A 95 -6.81 24.08 -36.16
N GLY A 96 -5.97 23.07 -35.90
CA GLY A 96 -5.40 22.22 -36.94
C GLY A 96 -6.32 21.09 -37.43
N GLY A 97 -7.61 21.12 -37.07
CA GLY A 97 -8.57 20.11 -37.50
C GLY A 97 -8.32 18.74 -36.91
N GLY A 98 -7.75 18.67 -35.71
CA GLY A 98 -7.43 17.41 -35.02
C GLY A 98 -6.01 16.87 -35.29
N ASP A 99 -5.09 17.74 -35.68
CA ASP A 99 -3.70 17.37 -35.91
C ASP A 99 -3.05 16.81 -34.63
N VAL A 100 -2.88 15.51 -34.61
CA VAL A 100 -2.33 14.76 -33.47
C VAL A 100 -0.89 15.13 -33.12
N THR A 101 -0.13 15.75 -34.03
CA THR A 101 1.24 16.18 -33.77
C THR A 101 1.31 17.43 -32.90
N LYS A 102 0.19 18.15 -32.78
CA LYS A 102 0.04 19.39 -32.01
C LYS A 102 -0.52 19.18 -30.59
N ILE A 103 -0.62 17.94 -30.15
CA ILE A 103 -1.06 17.61 -28.80
C ILE A 103 -0.19 16.48 -28.24
N LYS A 104 -0.05 16.47 -26.91
CA LYS A 104 0.77 15.47 -26.24
C LYS A 104 0.12 14.09 -26.29
N GLN A 105 0.72 13.18 -27.05
CA GLN A 105 0.29 11.79 -27.18
C GLN A 105 1.00 10.92 -26.13
N LEU A 106 0.42 10.74 -24.96
CA LEU A 106 1.02 9.99 -23.86
C LEU A 106 1.38 8.55 -24.25
N GLY A 107 0.59 7.90 -25.11
CA GLY A 107 0.89 6.55 -25.60
C GLY A 107 2.11 6.43 -26.52
N LYS A 108 2.66 7.56 -26.99
CA LYS A 108 3.88 7.59 -27.80
C LYS A 108 5.12 8.08 -27.04
N LEU A 109 4.94 8.49 -25.79
CA LEU A 109 6.03 8.93 -24.93
C LEU A 109 6.75 7.75 -24.32
N SER A 110 8.00 8.00 -23.88
CA SER A 110 8.67 7.05 -22.99
C SER A 110 7.90 6.88 -21.68
N GLN A 111 7.99 5.71 -21.05
CA GLN A 111 7.33 5.47 -19.78
C GLN A 111 7.73 6.52 -18.72
N LYS A 112 8.99 6.91 -18.72
CA LYS A 112 9.52 7.96 -17.84
C LYS A 112 8.79 9.29 -18.01
N ASP A 113 8.47 9.68 -19.25
CA ASP A 113 7.79 10.95 -19.54
C ASP A 113 6.30 10.88 -19.18
N VAL A 114 5.69 9.71 -19.38
CA VAL A 114 4.32 9.44 -18.88
C VAL A 114 4.27 9.54 -17.37
N ASP A 115 5.19 8.88 -16.67
CA ASP A 115 5.26 8.91 -15.21
C ASP A 115 5.52 10.31 -14.68
N ALA A 116 6.39 11.09 -15.35
CA ALA A 116 6.63 12.50 -15.01
C ALA A 116 5.34 13.34 -15.10
N THR A 117 4.48 13.06 -16.07
CA THR A 117 3.17 13.73 -16.19
C THR A 117 2.27 13.44 -14.98
N CYS A 118 2.19 12.19 -14.55
CA CYS A 118 1.40 11.80 -13.37
C CYS A 118 2.00 12.36 -12.07
N LEU A 119 3.32 12.28 -11.94
CA LEU A 119 4.05 12.74 -10.76
C LEU A 119 4.05 14.27 -10.61
N GLY A 120 3.69 15.01 -11.64
CA GLY A 120 3.43 16.47 -11.53
C GLY A 120 2.42 16.78 -10.41
N CYS A 121 1.47 15.88 -10.16
CA CYS A 121 0.50 16.00 -9.07
C CYS A 121 0.69 14.93 -7.98
N HIS A 122 1.11 13.72 -8.35
CA HIS A 122 1.18 12.55 -7.46
C HIS A 122 2.54 12.34 -6.77
N ALA A 123 3.52 13.22 -6.95
CA ALA A 123 4.83 13.08 -6.31
C ALA A 123 4.75 13.00 -4.78
N GLY A 124 3.85 13.77 -4.16
CA GLY A 124 3.66 13.77 -2.71
C GLY A 124 3.07 12.47 -2.17
N THR A 125 2.23 11.79 -2.94
CA THR A 125 1.61 10.52 -2.55
C THR A 125 2.47 9.31 -2.89
N HIS A 126 3.35 9.43 -3.89
CA HIS A 126 4.23 8.37 -4.35
C HIS A 126 5.71 8.79 -4.39
N PRO A 127 6.28 9.25 -3.26
CA PRO A 127 7.63 9.85 -3.22
C PRO A 127 8.75 8.86 -3.58
N ASN A 128 8.49 7.58 -3.48
CA ASN A 128 9.48 6.53 -3.73
C ASN A 128 9.35 5.86 -5.10
N PHE A 129 8.32 6.22 -5.90
CA PHE A 129 8.00 5.51 -7.13
C PHE A 129 9.20 5.39 -8.08
N LEU A 130 9.88 6.49 -8.39
CA LEU A 130 11.03 6.49 -9.32
C LEU A 130 12.21 5.62 -8.86
N ARG A 131 12.27 5.27 -7.57
CA ARG A 131 13.28 4.36 -7.01
C ARG A 131 12.77 2.93 -6.89
N SER A 132 11.48 2.70 -7.13
CA SER A 132 10.87 1.38 -7.04
C SER A 132 11.45 0.41 -8.08
N PRO A 133 11.43 -0.89 -7.81
CA PRO A 133 11.77 -1.90 -8.82
C PRO A 133 10.91 -1.81 -10.07
N HIS A 134 9.62 -1.47 -9.94
CA HIS A 134 8.71 -1.31 -11.07
C HIS A 134 9.18 -0.20 -12.00
N ALA A 135 9.43 1.01 -11.49
CA ALA A 135 9.90 2.12 -12.31
C ALA A 135 11.26 1.82 -12.96
N LYS A 136 12.18 1.17 -12.22
CA LYS A 136 13.48 0.75 -12.76
C LYS A 136 13.35 -0.29 -13.87
N ALA A 137 12.34 -1.13 -13.82
CA ALA A 137 12.02 -2.12 -14.86
C ALA A 137 11.17 -1.54 -16.01
N GLY A 138 10.88 -0.23 -16.01
CA GLY A 138 10.05 0.41 -17.03
C GLY A 138 8.55 0.15 -16.86
N VAL A 139 8.12 -0.37 -15.70
CA VAL A 139 6.72 -0.58 -15.37
C VAL A 139 6.21 0.68 -14.68
N GLY A 140 5.51 1.53 -15.42
CA GLY A 140 5.04 2.83 -14.93
C GLY A 140 3.56 2.86 -14.57
N CYS A 141 3.07 4.06 -14.32
CA CYS A 141 1.71 4.31 -13.84
C CYS A 141 0.66 3.64 -14.73
N THR A 142 0.74 3.84 -16.02
CA THR A 142 -0.23 3.32 -17.00
C THR A 142 -0.11 1.83 -17.28
N SER A 143 0.90 1.14 -16.74
CA SER A 143 0.94 -0.33 -16.78
C SER A 143 -0.15 -0.95 -15.92
N CYS A 144 -0.51 -0.31 -14.81
CA CYS A 144 -1.49 -0.78 -13.84
C CYS A 144 -2.79 0.03 -13.84
N HIS A 145 -2.73 1.34 -14.14
CA HIS A 145 -3.86 2.25 -14.07
C HIS A 145 -4.44 2.57 -15.44
N SER A 146 -5.77 2.65 -15.53
CA SER A 146 -6.53 3.09 -16.71
C SER A 146 -7.15 4.46 -16.45
N ILE A 147 -6.53 5.51 -17.02
CA ILE A 147 -6.87 6.89 -16.65
C ILE A 147 -8.20 7.35 -17.25
N HIS A 148 -8.57 6.86 -18.43
CA HIS A 148 -9.81 7.25 -19.10
C HIS A 148 -11.03 6.41 -18.68
N ALA A 149 -10.83 5.25 -18.11
CA ALA A 149 -11.91 4.36 -17.67
C ALA A 149 -12.28 4.67 -16.22
N GLY A 150 -13.49 5.15 -15.98
CA GLY A 150 -13.99 5.50 -14.64
C GLY A 150 -14.73 4.38 -13.93
N ASP A 151 -15.11 3.34 -14.64
CA ASP A 151 -15.99 2.24 -14.22
C ASP A 151 -15.28 0.92 -13.91
N THR A 152 -13.94 0.95 -13.95
CA THR A 152 -13.11 -0.19 -13.62
C THR A 152 -12.85 -0.29 -12.12
N GLU A 153 -11.93 -1.17 -11.74
CA GLU A 153 -11.53 -1.42 -10.37
C GLU A 153 -11.20 -0.14 -9.56
N ALA A 154 -11.36 -0.21 -8.25
CA ALA A 154 -10.96 0.85 -7.34
C ALA A 154 -9.54 1.35 -7.66
N GLN A 155 -9.29 2.64 -7.45
CA GLN A 155 -8.04 3.34 -7.79
C GLN A 155 -7.68 3.29 -9.28
N LEU A 156 -8.66 3.16 -10.17
CA LEU A 156 -8.47 3.11 -11.63
C LEU A 156 -7.57 1.95 -12.10
N LEU A 157 -7.54 0.84 -11.39
CA LEU A 157 -6.79 -0.33 -11.81
C LEU A 157 -7.40 -0.96 -13.07
N LYS A 158 -6.56 -1.49 -13.96
CA LYS A 158 -6.96 -2.16 -15.20
C LYS A 158 -7.61 -3.52 -14.95
N ALA A 159 -7.31 -4.14 -13.82
CA ALA A 159 -7.90 -5.39 -13.37
C ALA A 159 -7.83 -5.47 -11.85
N SER A 160 -8.66 -6.33 -11.26
CA SER A 160 -8.62 -6.62 -9.83
C SER A 160 -7.32 -7.30 -9.40
N GLN A 161 -6.99 -7.17 -8.13
CA GLN A 161 -5.96 -7.99 -7.52
C GLN A 161 -6.58 -9.35 -7.13
N PRO A 162 -5.86 -10.47 -7.32
CA PRO A 162 -4.45 -10.60 -7.74
C PRO A 162 -4.22 -10.63 -9.24
N GLN A 163 -5.27 -10.68 -10.07
CA GLN A 163 -5.18 -10.89 -11.52
C GLN A 163 -4.25 -9.88 -12.20
N LEU A 164 -4.31 -8.61 -11.79
CA LEU A 164 -3.42 -7.57 -12.30
C LEU A 164 -1.95 -7.92 -12.07
N CYS A 165 -1.62 -8.37 -10.86
CA CYS A 165 -0.24 -8.68 -10.47
C CYS A 165 0.27 -9.95 -11.15
N PHE A 166 -0.57 -10.97 -11.27
CA PHE A 166 -0.21 -12.26 -11.87
C PHE A 166 0.07 -12.20 -13.37
N GLN A 167 -0.23 -11.09 -14.04
CA GLN A 167 0.18 -10.90 -15.43
C GLN A 167 1.71 -10.92 -15.61
N CYS A 168 2.44 -10.50 -14.57
CA CYS A 168 3.90 -10.45 -14.57
C CYS A 168 4.51 -11.33 -13.47
N HIS A 169 3.90 -11.38 -12.27
CA HIS A 169 4.35 -12.16 -11.12
C HIS A 169 3.81 -13.59 -11.17
N THR A 170 4.15 -14.31 -12.24
CA THR A 170 3.67 -15.69 -12.48
C THR A 170 4.32 -16.69 -11.54
N ASP A 171 5.50 -16.39 -11.05
CA ASP A 171 6.31 -17.21 -10.13
C ASP A 171 5.68 -17.34 -8.75
N VAL A 172 4.99 -16.30 -8.28
CA VAL A 172 4.36 -16.30 -6.96
C VAL A 172 2.95 -16.90 -6.97
N LYS A 173 2.29 -16.96 -8.13
CA LYS A 173 0.93 -17.46 -8.27
C LYS A 173 0.73 -18.88 -7.71
N PRO A 174 1.60 -19.88 -8.01
CA PRO A 174 1.42 -21.24 -7.49
C PRO A 174 1.42 -21.33 -5.96
N ALA A 175 2.07 -20.38 -5.26
CA ALA A 175 2.04 -20.39 -3.82
C ALA A 175 0.64 -20.13 -3.26
N PHE A 176 -0.16 -19.30 -3.93
CA PHE A 176 -1.56 -19.03 -3.54
C PHE A 176 -2.53 -20.15 -3.95
N ASP A 177 -2.07 -21.16 -4.67
CA ASP A 177 -2.84 -22.38 -5.00
C ASP A 177 -2.52 -23.54 -4.03
N MET A 178 -1.58 -23.34 -3.08
CA MET A 178 -1.24 -24.33 -2.05
C MET A 178 -2.39 -24.52 -1.04
N PRO A 179 -2.45 -25.69 -0.34
CA PRO A 179 -3.51 -25.98 0.61
C PRO A 179 -3.68 -24.95 1.71
N PHE A 180 -2.57 -24.37 2.17
CA PHE A 180 -2.54 -23.32 3.19
C PHE A 180 -1.97 -22.06 2.55
N HIS A 181 -2.77 -21.00 2.45
CA HIS A 181 -2.37 -19.72 1.85
C HIS A 181 -3.20 -18.59 2.44
N HIS A 182 -2.69 -17.36 2.38
CA HIS A 182 -3.54 -16.20 2.60
C HIS A 182 -4.58 -16.12 1.47
N LYS A 183 -5.81 -15.75 1.82
CA LYS A 183 -6.98 -15.77 0.94
C LYS A 183 -6.97 -14.65 -0.10
N VAL A 184 -5.89 -14.63 -0.90
CA VAL A 184 -5.68 -13.66 -1.98
C VAL A 184 -6.50 -14.02 -3.21
N ASN A 185 -6.54 -15.30 -3.59
CA ASN A 185 -7.33 -15.77 -4.71
C ASN A 185 -8.82 -15.59 -4.46
N GLU A 186 -9.25 -15.66 -3.20
CA GLU A 186 -10.63 -15.47 -2.77
C GLU A 186 -10.99 -13.97 -2.56
N GLY A 187 -10.05 -13.07 -2.75
CA GLY A 187 -10.25 -11.61 -2.67
C GLY A 187 -10.36 -11.04 -1.25
N LEU A 188 -10.09 -11.82 -0.21
CA LEU A 188 -10.12 -11.36 1.18
C LEU A 188 -8.87 -10.58 1.58
N VAL A 189 -7.73 -10.89 0.94
CA VAL A 189 -6.45 -10.21 1.12
C VAL A 189 -5.95 -9.79 -0.25
N LYS A 190 -5.38 -8.59 -0.34
CA LYS A 190 -4.79 -8.06 -1.58
C LYS A 190 -3.28 -8.05 -1.48
N CYS A 191 -2.61 -8.18 -2.61
CA CYS A 191 -1.14 -8.03 -2.67
C CYS A 191 -0.70 -6.69 -2.05
N SER A 192 -1.48 -5.64 -2.35
CA SER A 192 -1.24 -4.29 -1.82
C SER A 192 -1.54 -4.11 -0.34
N ASP A 193 -2.07 -5.08 0.38
CA ASP A 193 -2.22 -4.99 1.83
C ASP A 193 -0.85 -5.13 2.52
N CYS A 194 0.04 -5.92 1.92
CA CYS A 194 1.40 -6.17 2.41
C CYS A 194 2.47 -5.41 1.62
N HIS A 195 2.32 -5.30 0.30
CA HIS A 195 3.30 -4.67 -0.58
C HIS A 195 2.88 -3.24 -0.95
N ASP A 196 3.84 -2.31 -0.97
CA ASP A 196 3.67 -1.01 -1.60
C ASP A 196 4.25 -1.05 -3.01
N VAL A 197 3.36 -1.18 -3.98
CA VAL A 197 3.73 -1.28 -5.40
C VAL A 197 4.37 -0.01 -5.96
N HIS A 198 4.17 1.13 -5.27
CA HIS A 198 4.76 2.42 -5.64
C HIS A 198 6.16 2.63 -5.03
N GLY A 199 6.65 1.69 -4.24
CA GLY A 199 8.01 1.66 -3.71
C GLY A 199 8.13 2.03 -2.24
N THR A 200 8.98 1.26 -1.57
CA THR A 200 9.41 1.49 -0.19
C THR A 200 10.94 1.44 -0.10
N PHE A 201 11.45 1.65 1.09
CA PHE A 201 12.88 1.40 1.40
C PHE A 201 13.14 -0.04 1.82
N GLY A 202 12.08 -0.83 2.08
CA GLY A 202 12.18 -2.23 2.50
C GLY A 202 12.37 -3.19 1.32
N ASN A 203 12.92 -4.37 1.64
CA ASN A 203 13.02 -5.45 0.67
C ASN A 203 11.63 -5.86 0.16
N ASN A 204 11.55 -6.26 -1.11
CA ASN A 204 10.32 -6.71 -1.76
C ASN A 204 9.15 -5.70 -1.66
N ASN A 205 9.45 -4.41 -1.48
CA ASN A 205 8.44 -3.36 -1.30
C ASN A 205 7.42 -3.66 -0.19
N ILE A 206 7.80 -4.33 0.86
CA ILE A 206 6.92 -4.53 2.01
C ILE A 206 6.59 -3.17 2.63
N LYS A 207 5.33 -2.95 2.96
CA LYS A 207 4.85 -1.78 3.72
C LYS A 207 5.37 -1.85 5.16
N SER A 208 6.69 -1.75 5.29
CA SER A 208 7.39 -1.89 6.57
C SER A 208 7.62 -0.54 7.20
N THR A 209 7.52 -0.56 8.50
CA THR A 209 8.16 0.39 9.42
C THR A 209 9.44 -0.26 9.97
N ALA A 210 10.03 0.30 11.02
CA ALA A 210 11.18 -0.29 11.70
C ALA A 210 10.89 -1.70 12.28
N ASP A 211 9.63 -2.01 12.59
CA ASP A 211 9.19 -3.35 13.01
C ASP A 211 8.74 -4.15 11.79
N GLN A 212 9.54 -5.17 11.42
CA GLN A 212 9.24 -6.07 10.31
C GLN A 212 7.95 -6.89 10.51
N ASN A 213 7.50 -7.06 11.74
CA ASN A 213 6.28 -7.79 12.10
C ASN A 213 5.02 -6.92 12.01
N ALA A 214 5.17 -5.60 11.97
CA ALA A 214 4.05 -4.66 12.02
C ALA A 214 3.03 -4.89 10.88
N ILE A 215 3.47 -5.34 9.72
CA ILE A 215 2.58 -5.63 8.61
C ILE A 215 1.67 -6.84 8.90
N CYS A 216 2.20 -7.86 9.55
CA CYS A 216 1.48 -9.08 9.91
C CYS A 216 0.48 -8.80 11.04
N THR A 217 0.93 -8.07 12.05
CA THR A 217 0.16 -7.80 13.27
C THR A 217 -0.92 -6.74 13.11
N LYS A 218 -1.10 -6.19 11.92
CA LYS A 218 -2.31 -5.42 11.56
C LYS A 218 -3.57 -6.28 11.63
N CYS A 219 -3.47 -7.54 11.22
CA CYS A 219 -4.56 -8.51 11.23
C CYS A 219 -4.39 -9.53 12.35
N HIS A 220 -3.16 -10.00 12.60
CA HIS A 220 -2.81 -10.96 13.65
C HIS A 220 -2.50 -10.23 14.97
N MET A 221 -3.49 -9.49 15.47
CA MET A 221 -3.33 -8.60 16.64
C MET A 221 -2.97 -9.36 17.92
N GLU A 222 -3.41 -10.60 18.04
CA GLU A 222 -3.10 -11.49 19.18
C GLU A 222 -1.60 -11.78 19.31
N ASN A 223 -0.83 -11.63 18.23
CA ASN A 223 0.61 -11.86 18.20
C ASN A 223 1.44 -10.55 18.24
N ARG A 224 0.79 -9.40 18.49
CA ARG A 224 1.42 -8.10 18.37
C ARG A 224 2.38 -7.76 19.51
N GLY A 225 2.11 -8.21 20.70
CA GLY A 225 2.83 -7.75 21.89
C GLY A 225 2.49 -6.29 22.29
N PRO A 226 3.28 -5.64 23.12
CA PRO A 226 4.44 -6.23 23.79
C PRO A 226 4.06 -7.33 24.78
N PHE A 227 4.89 -8.36 24.89
CA PHE A 227 4.73 -9.42 25.88
C PHE A 227 5.77 -9.26 26.99
N VAL A 228 5.43 -9.71 28.21
CA VAL A 228 6.37 -9.73 29.33
C VAL A 228 7.56 -10.67 29.02
N PHE A 229 7.23 -11.81 28.41
CA PHE A 229 8.21 -12.78 27.93
C PHE A 229 8.07 -12.88 26.42
N GLU A 230 9.01 -12.28 25.69
CA GLU A 230 9.02 -12.30 24.23
C GLU A 230 9.90 -13.45 23.73
N HIS A 231 9.47 -14.13 22.69
CA HIS A 231 10.28 -15.12 22.02
C HIS A 231 11.34 -14.41 21.17
N PRO A 232 12.65 -14.55 21.46
CA PRO A 232 13.69 -13.81 20.75
C PRO A 232 13.66 -14.01 19.23
N ALA A 233 13.32 -15.21 18.75
CA ALA A 233 13.21 -15.51 17.32
C ALA A 233 12.16 -14.64 16.62
N VAL A 234 11.04 -14.32 17.27
CA VAL A 234 10.01 -13.45 16.70
C VAL A 234 10.53 -12.02 16.53
N LYS A 235 11.44 -11.58 17.39
CA LYS A 235 12.07 -10.25 17.27
C LYS A 235 13.22 -10.23 16.26
N ALA A 236 14.07 -11.24 16.27
CA ALA A 236 15.27 -11.29 15.45
C ALA A 236 14.95 -11.66 13.99
N GLU A 237 14.23 -12.77 13.80
CA GLU A 237 13.91 -13.34 12.48
C GLU A 237 12.56 -12.88 11.97
N GLY A 238 11.70 -12.39 12.85
CA GLY A 238 10.33 -12.02 12.54
C GLY A 238 9.41 -13.21 12.25
N CYS A 239 8.19 -12.91 11.83
CA CYS A 239 7.21 -13.94 11.50
C CYS A 239 7.69 -14.85 10.35
N LEU A 240 8.48 -14.31 9.43
CA LEU A 240 8.96 -15.02 8.25
C LEU A 240 10.04 -16.07 8.57
N GLY A 241 10.63 -16.02 9.74
CA GLY A 241 11.54 -17.10 10.20
C GLY A 241 10.85 -18.46 10.28
N CYS A 242 9.54 -18.47 10.51
CA CYS A 242 8.76 -19.69 10.66
C CYS A 242 7.64 -19.84 9.61
N HIS A 243 7.14 -18.75 9.05
CA HIS A 243 5.97 -18.73 8.17
C HIS A 243 6.31 -18.25 6.75
N THR A 244 5.64 -18.85 5.75
CA THR A 244 5.67 -18.42 4.34
C THR A 244 4.35 -17.75 3.97
N PRO A 245 4.28 -16.42 3.84
CA PRO A 245 3.00 -15.70 3.79
C PRO A 245 2.19 -15.91 2.51
N HIS A 246 2.80 -16.30 1.41
CA HIS A 246 2.08 -16.52 0.17
C HIS A 246 1.33 -17.85 0.19
N GLY A 247 2.00 -18.91 0.64
CA GLY A 247 1.40 -20.22 0.74
C GLY A 247 2.39 -21.30 1.15
N SER A 248 1.87 -22.42 1.64
CA SER A 248 2.64 -23.57 2.10
C SER A 248 1.84 -24.86 1.95
N GLN A 249 2.53 -25.99 1.78
CA GLN A 249 1.96 -27.32 1.93
C GLN A 249 1.67 -27.63 3.40
N ASN A 250 2.23 -26.87 4.31
CA ASN A 250 2.19 -27.12 5.75
C ASN A 250 1.13 -26.25 6.42
N ALA A 251 0.37 -26.83 7.34
CA ALA A 251 -0.61 -26.10 8.13
C ALA A 251 0.01 -24.86 8.79
N ARG A 252 -0.80 -23.81 8.99
CA ARG A 252 -0.38 -22.52 9.56
C ARG A 252 0.69 -21.81 8.75
N LEU A 253 0.82 -22.11 7.46
CA LEU A 253 1.83 -21.52 6.57
C LEU A 253 3.27 -21.77 7.05
N LEU A 254 3.54 -22.86 7.72
CA LEU A 254 4.89 -23.16 8.20
C LEU A 254 5.83 -23.47 7.04
N ASN A 255 7.10 -23.05 7.18
CA ASN A 255 8.13 -23.27 6.19
C ASN A 255 8.70 -24.70 6.22
N VAL A 256 8.40 -25.47 7.25
CA VAL A 256 8.73 -26.90 7.38
C VAL A 256 7.53 -27.71 7.86
N PRO A 257 7.42 -28.99 7.48
CA PRO A 257 6.25 -29.81 7.79
C PRO A 257 6.20 -30.24 9.26
N ASN A 258 7.33 -30.39 9.91
CA ASN A 258 7.43 -30.90 11.27
C ASN A 258 7.77 -29.80 12.26
N ILE A 259 6.85 -29.54 13.21
CA ILE A 259 7.01 -28.51 14.22
C ILE A 259 8.25 -28.72 15.09
N ASN A 260 8.54 -29.97 15.49
CA ASN A 260 9.70 -30.25 16.30
C ASN A 260 11.00 -29.97 15.53
N GLN A 261 11.00 -30.24 14.21
CA GLN A 261 12.13 -29.91 13.34
C GLN A 261 12.29 -28.38 13.24
N LEU A 262 11.19 -27.63 13.14
CA LEU A 262 11.22 -26.17 13.12
C LEU A 262 11.89 -25.60 14.37
N CYS A 263 11.46 -26.07 15.53
CA CYS A 263 12.02 -25.61 16.81
C CYS A 263 13.52 -25.97 16.94
N ASN A 264 13.90 -27.18 16.51
CA ASN A 264 15.26 -27.69 16.59
C ASN A 264 16.25 -27.00 15.62
N GLN A 265 15.78 -26.12 14.74
CA GLN A 265 16.69 -25.30 13.94
C GLN A 265 17.49 -24.31 14.79
N CYS A 266 16.93 -23.88 15.93
CA CYS A 266 17.55 -22.95 16.86
C CYS A 266 17.77 -23.56 18.25
N HIS A 267 16.86 -24.43 18.68
CA HIS A 267 16.99 -25.14 19.97
C HIS A 267 17.73 -26.42 19.75
N SER A 268 18.89 -26.58 20.44
CA SER A 268 19.59 -27.86 20.53
C SER A 268 18.66 -28.94 21.06
N PRO A 269 18.87 -30.23 20.70
CA PRO A 269 18.03 -31.29 21.23
C PRO A 269 17.92 -31.15 22.74
N VAL A 270 16.71 -30.96 23.21
CA VAL A 270 16.46 -30.77 24.65
C VAL A 270 16.93 -32.03 25.37
N ALA A 271 17.85 -31.86 26.32
CA ALA A 271 18.37 -32.96 27.09
C ALA A 271 17.21 -33.76 27.69
N ALA A 272 17.33 -35.08 27.64
CA ALA A 272 16.37 -35.98 28.23
C ALA A 272 16.21 -35.67 29.72
N SER A 273 15.17 -34.92 30.04
CA SER A 273 14.68 -34.72 31.39
C SER A 273 13.39 -35.52 31.56
N THR A 274 12.92 -35.68 32.76
CA THR A 274 11.68 -36.43 33.06
C THR A 274 10.46 -35.92 32.23
N VAL A 275 10.47 -34.65 31.80
CA VAL A 275 9.40 -34.06 31.00
C VAL A 275 9.65 -34.19 29.49
N HIS A 276 10.93 -34.20 29.06
CA HIS A 276 11.33 -34.30 27.67
C HIS A 276 11.90 -35.67 27.28
N SER A 277 11.88 -36.63 28.20
CA SER A 277 12.48 -37.98 28.04
C SER A 277 11.69 -38.91 27.13
N MET A 278 10.59 -38.46 26.57
CA MET A 278 9.87 -39.26 25.59
C MET A 278 10.74 -39.45 24.34
N ASN A 279 10.99 -40.70 24.04
CA ASN A 279 11.94 -41.26 23.06
C ASN A 279 12.20 -40.32 21.87
N ALA A 280 13.42 -39.83 21.78
CA ALA A 280 13.86 -38.99 20.69
C ALA A 280 13.91 -39.80 19.38
N GLY A 281 12.77 -39.99 18.74
CA GLY A 281 12.67 -40.73 17.46
C GLY A 281 11.37 -41.50 17.26
N SER A 282 10.49 -41.54 18.27
CA SER A 282 9.20 -42.17 18.06
C SER A 282 8.22 -41.25 17.34
N ALA A 283 7.39 -41.79 16.45
CA ALA A 283 6.31 -41.07 15.76
C ALA A 283 5.27 -40.48 16.75
N ASP A 284 5.24 -40.98 17.97
CA ASP A 284 4.32 -40.59 19.04
C ASP A 284 4.83 -39.46 19.93
N ARG A 285 5.96 -38.86 19.58
CA ARG A 285 6.49 -37.73 20.35
C ARG A 285 5.55 -36.52 20.22
N PRO A 286 5.03 -35.95 21.33
CA PRO A 286 4.20 -34.76 21.25
C PRO A 286 4.97 -33.60 20.61
N THR A 287 4.27 -32.76 19.88
CA THR A 287 4.87 -31.56 19.32
C THR A 287 5.23 -30.57 20.42
N CYS A 288 6.32 -29.81 20.26
CA CYS A 288 6.74 -28.81 21.24
C CYS A 288 5.61 -27.88 21.64
N ILE A 289 4.77 -27.50 20.69
CA ILE A 289 3.61 -26.61 20.92
C ILE A 289 2.43 -27.27 21.64
N SER A 290 2.48 -28.57 21.94
CA SER A 290 1.47 -29.22 22.79
C SER A 290 1.55 -28.72 24.24
N CYS A 291 2.73 -28.28 24.66
CA CYS A 291 2.96 -27.68 25.97
C CYS A 291 3.34 -26.19 25.85
N HIS A 292 4.26 -25.86 24.93
CA HIS A 292 4.71 -24.49 24.69
C HIS A 292 3.74 -23.78 23.72
N THR A 293 2.54 -23.47 24.20
CA THR A 293 1.45 -22.97 23.34
C THR A 293 1.56 -21.49 22.98
N MET A 294 2.36 -20.72 23.74
CA MET A 294 2.44 -19.25 23.65
C MET A 294 3.76 -18.80 22.99
N ILE A 295 4.18 -19.50 21.94
CA ILE A 295 5.51 -19.29 21.30
C ILE A 295 5.71 -17.92 20.66
N HIS A 296 4.67 -17.17 20.39
CA HIS A 296 4.79 -15.80 19.85
C HIS A 296 5.09 -14.77 20.94
N GLY A 297 4.89 -15.14 22.21
CA GLY A 297 5.11 -14.33 23.40
C GLY A 297 4.11 -14.67 24.50
N SER A 298 4.49 -14.46 25.75
CA SER A 298 3.66 -14.76 26.91
C SER A 298 3.71 -13.63 27.93
N ASN A 299 2.59 -13.38 28.59
CA ASN A 299 2.51 -12.44 29.70
C ASN A 299 2.56 -13.14 31.07
N ILE A 300 2.58 -14.47 31.08
CA ILE A 300 2.42 -15.25 32.32
C ILE A 300 3.54 -16.24 32.56
N ASN A 301 4.24 -16.71 31.51
CA ASN A 301 5.22 -17.79 31.68
C ASN A 301 6.40 -17.63 30.72
N PRO A 302 7.66 -17.61 31.24
CA PRO A 302 8.86 -17.47 30.40
C PRO A 302 9.16 -18.71 29.54
N ALA A 303 8.60 -19.88 29.88
CA ALA A 303 8.69 -21.08 29.07
C ALA A 303 7.56 -21.20 28.02
N PHE A 304 6.73 -20.16 27.87
CA PHE A 304 5.59 -20.12 26.92
C PHE A 304 4.54 -21.23 27.13
N ILE A 305 4.47 -21.76 28.36
CA ILE A 305 3.47 -22.75 28.78
C ILE A 305 2.23 -21.98 29.27
N ARG A 306 1.05 -22.48 28.90
CA ARG A 306 -0.23 -21.94 29.36
C ARG A 306 -0.61 -22.43 30.75
#